data_bd3c16e3106fda713a63c22dfe36ea2d
#
_entry.id   bd3c16e3106fda713a63c22dfe36ea2d
#
_cell.length_a   1.000
_cell.length_b   1.000
_cell.length_c   1.000
_cell.angle_alpha   90.00
_cell.angle_beta   90.00
_cell.angle_gamma   90.00
#
_symmetry.space_group_name_H-M   'P 1'
#
loop_
_entity.id
_entity.type
_entity.pdbx_description
1 polymer ?
#
loop_
_entity_poly.entity_id
_entity_poly.type
_entity_poly.pdbx_seq_one_letter_code
_entity_poly.pdbx_strand_id
1 'polypeptide(L)'
;MGQRLAIFASYHREGMVDSYKLKVLEGIRPYVSGLVAVCNGTVNDAGYRKLCRIADEVIVRDNVGYDAGAYKDVLLQMRKDRQLEKYEEVILLNDTFFGFLYSLDEFFSEVHRKENIDFWGITKHPEGEDTAGNWYNEHIQSYFILIRRRMFQSEDFWGFWDGLQYPRSFQEAVANFEIAFSAYFKEKGYIGDAYCNLGKIGIEEKYNENPYMIYPYDLVCKARCPVLKVKSVYLEATDDIEGVFRAIGFLERHGLYDTDIIRQYMRGLCGSEDRKPYFDIQELEGFYNKYHKIYIYGNGKYGKRMKKYLKMQGIEVDKFVVSHKIA
;
A
#
# COMPACT_ATOMS: atom_id res chain seq x y z
N MET A 1 14.47 14.11 18.61
CA MET A 1 13.34 13.59 17.82
C MET A 1 12.23 13.23 18.79
N GLY A 2 10.97 13.63 18.49
CA GLY A 2 9.81 13.28 19.33
C GLY A 2 9.59 11.77 19.37
N GLN A 3 8.99 11.25 20.43
CA GLN A 3 8.66 9.83 20.54
C GLN A 3 7.51 9.48 19.58
N ARG A 4 7.71 8.49 18.71
CA ARG A 4 6.72 8.01 17.75
C ARG A 4 6.28 6.59 18.07
N LEU A 5 4.99 6.35 17.95
CA LEU A 5 4.40 5.01 17.95
C LEU A 5 4.04 4.62 16.52
N ALA A 6 4.39 3.42 16.10
CA ALA A 6 3.84 2.83 14.88
C ALA A 6 2.96 1.62 15.21
N ILE A 7 1.78 1.57 14.60
CA ILE A 7 0.85 0.44 14.66
C ILE A 7 0.75 -0.13 13.25
N PHE A 8 1.30 -1.32 13.05
CA PHE A 8 1.33 -2.02 11.77
C PHE A 8 0.27 -3.11 11.73
N ALA A 9 -0.74 -2.95 10.88
CA ALA A 9 -1.77 -3.95 10.67
C ALA A 9 -1.43 -4.86 9.48
N SER A 10 -1.50 -6.16 9.66
CA SER A 10 -1.25 -7.13 8.59
C SER A 10 -2.25 -8.29 8.61
N TYR A 11 -2.45 -8.87 7.43
CA TYR A 11 -3.27 -10.06 7.25
C TYR A 11 -2.59 -11.05 6.29
N HIS A 12 -2.69 -12.34 6.58
CA HIS A 12 -2.35 -13.40 5.65
C HIS A 12 -3.28 -14.59 5.86
N ARG A 13 -3.89 -15.07 4.76
CA ARG A 13 -4.89 -16.16 4.82
C ARG A 13 -4.36 -17.42 5.53
N GLU A 14 -3.10 -17.77 5.28
CA GLU A 14 -2.45 -18.97 5.83
C GLU A 14 -1.57 -18.68 7.06
N GLY A 15 -1.67 -17.48 7.60
CA GLY A 15 -0.90 -17.07 8.78
C GLY A 15 0.62 -16.91 8.55
N MET A 16 1.06 -16.79 7.29
CA MET A 16 2.46 -16.52 6.97
C MET A 16 2.79 -15.03 7.10
N VAL A 17 4.07 -14.74 7.34
CA VAL A 17 4.59 -13.39 7.33
C VAL A 17 5.57 -13.26 6.17
N ASP A 18 5.12 -12.61 5.09
CA ASP A 18 5.92 -12.39 3.90
C ASP A 18 7.15 -11.52 4.18
N SER A 19 8.23 -11.73 3.43
CA SER A 19 9.49 -11.01 3.61
C SER A 19 9.34 -9.49 3.45
N TYR A 20 8.46 -9.04 2.55
CA TYR A 20 8.22 -7.60 2.35
C TYR A 20 7.58 -6.93 3.57
N LYS A 21 6.74 -7.64 4.34
CA LYS A 21 6.13 -7.13 5.58
C LYS A 21 7.20 -6.90 6.66
N LEU A 22 8.13 -7.84 6.79
CA LEU A 22 9.27 -7.68 7.68
C LEU A 22 10.14 -6.49 7.25
N LYS A 23 10.34 -6.32 5.93
CA LYS A 23 11.10 -5.20 5.38
C LYS A 23 10.45 -3.84 5.69
N VAL A 24 9.12 -3.74 5.65
CA VAL A 24 8.40 -2.54 6.09
C VAL A 24 8.65 -2.25 7.57
N LEU A 25 8.55 -3.27 8.43
CA LEU A 25 8.81 -3.12 9.87
C LEU A 25 10.27 -2.73 10.17
N GLU A 26 11.23 -3.38 9.51
CA GLU A 26 12.65 -3.01 9.61
C GLU A 26 12.91 -1.57 9.16
N GLY A 27 12.25 -1.13 8.09
CA GLY A 27 12.40 0.21 7.53
C GLY A 27 11.81 1.32 8.39
N ILE A 28 10.70 1.06 9.11
CA ILE A 28 10.11 2.06 10.02
C ILE A 28 10.78 2.05 11.40
N ARG A 29 11.37 0.93 11.83
CA ARG A 29 11.91 0.73 13.18
C ARG A 29 12.88 1.83 13.64
N PRO A 30 13.81 2.34 12.81
CA PRO A 30 14.75 3.41 13.23
C PRO A 30 14.08 4.73 13.54
N TYR A 31 12.84 4.94 13.11
CA TYR A 31 12.13 6.21 13.22
C TYR A 31 11.11 6.25 14.35
N VAL A 32 10.90 5.13 15.05
CA VAL A 32 9.87 4.99 16.08
C VAL A 32 10.45 4.50 17.40
N SER A 33 9.87 4.97 18.52
CA SER A 33 10.23 4.53 19.87
C SER A 33 9.30 3.41 20.38
N GLY A 34 8.16 3.20 19.72
CA GLY A 34 7.23 2.09 19.96
C GLY A 34 6.75 1.52 18.63
N LEU A 35 6.72 0.19 18.52
CA LEU A 35 6.26 -0.53 17.34
C LEU A 35 5.37 -1.70 17.74
N VAL A 36 4.09 -1.63 17.40
CA VAL A 36 3.10 -2.68 17.62
C VAL A 36 2.77 -3.32 16.28
N ALA A 37 2.95 -4.63 16.17
CA ALA A 37 2.54 -5.41 15.00
C ALA A 37 1.24 -6.15 15.30
N VAL A 38 0.20 -5.89 14.50
CA VAL A 38 -1.12 -6.51 14.64
C VAL A 38 -1.35 -7.49 13.50
N CYS A 39 -1.53 -8.76 13.84
CA CYS A 39 -1.87 -9.81 12.91
C CYS A 39 -3.38 -10.06 12.96
N ASN A 40 -4.10 -9.68 11.91
CA ASN A 40 -5.50 -10.01 11.73
C ASN A 40 -5.63 -11.48 11.26
N GLY A 41 -6.33 -12.30 12.01
CA GLY A 41 -6.44 -13.74 11.79
C GLY A 41 -5.29 -14.50 12.47
N THR A 42 -4.88 -15.60 11.87
CA THR A 42 -3.81 -16.46 12.40
C THR A 42 -2.42 -15.99 11.99
N VAL A 43 -1.41 -16.35 12.78
CA VAL A 43 0.00 -16.24 12.40
C VAL A 43 0.71 -17.54 12.83
N ASN A 44 1.56 -18.09 11.97
CA ASN A 44 2.32 -19.27 12.33
C ASN A 44 3.51 -18.93 13.24
N ASP A 45 4.01 -19.93 13.97
CA ASP A 45 5.09 -19.75 14.96
C ASP A 45 6.35 -19.11 14.38
N ALA A 46 6.71 -19.44 13.13
CA ALA A 46 7.90 -18.88 12.49
C ALA A 46 7.71 -17.41 12.18
N GLY A 47 6.54 -17.02 11.67
CA GLY A 47 6.16 -15.64 11.42
C GLY A 47 6.08 -14.84 12.72
N TYR A 48 5.42 -15.38 13.74
CA TYR A 48 5.31 -14.74 15.05
C TYR A 48 6.70 -14.43 15.64
N ARG A 49 7.61 -15.43 15.65
CA ARG A 49 8.99 -15.21 16.13
C ARG A 49 9.75 -14.16 15.34
N LYS A 50 9.53 -14.05 14.02
CA LYS A 50 10.16 -13.00 13.19
C LYS A 50 9.63 -11.61 13.57
N LEU A 51 8.32 -11.47 13.77
CA LEU A 51 7.72 -10.21 14.21
C LEU A 51 8.24 -9.78 15.59
N CYS A 52 8.29 -10.68 16.56
CA CYS A 52 8.82 -10.39 17.92
C CYS A 52 10.29 -9.95 17.96
N ARG A 53 11.07 -10.14 16.89
CA ARG A 53 12.45 -9.63 16.79
C ARG A 53 12.52 -8.17 16.41
N ILE A 54 11.45 -7.62 15.81
CA ILE A 54 11.42 -6.28 15.26
C ILE A 54 10.47 -5.39 16.04
N ALA A 55 9.26 -5.89 16.34
CA ALA A 55 8.23 -5.15 17.07
C ALA A 55 8.40 -5.30 18.59
N ASP A 56 8.02 -4.25 19.32
CA ASP A 56 8.00 -4.26 20.79
C ASP A 56 6.82 -5.10 21.32
N GLU A 57 5.72 -5.16 20.54
CA GLU A 57 4.54 -5.94 20.85
C GLU A 57 3.97 -6.56 19.57
N VAL A 58 3.51 -7.82 19.69
CA VAL A 58 2.83 -8.55 18.61
C VAL A 58 1.47 -9.01 19.10
N ILE A 59 0.42 -8.47 18.49
CA ILE A 59 -0.98 -8.75 18.82
C ILE A 59 -1.57 -9.63 17.72
N VAL A 60 -2.12 -10.78 18.10
CA VAL A 60 -2.88 -11.65 17.19
C VAL A 60 -4.35 -11.53 17.55
N ARG A 61 -5.18 -11.17 16.59
CA ARG A 61 -6.62 -10.95 16.79
C ARG A 61 -7.44 -11.52 15.64
N ASP A 62 -8.73 -11.72 15.85
CA ASP A 62 -9.63 -12.10 14.78
C ASP A 62 -9.65 -11.04 13.67
N ASN A 63 -9.77 -11.47 12.42
CA ASN A 63 -9.83 -10.55 11.28
C ASN A 63 -11.21 -9.89 11.18
N VAL A 64 -11.50 -9.01 12.13
CA VAL A 64 -12.75 -8.23 12.19
C VAL A 64 -12.42 -6.75 11.95
N GLY A 65 -13.06 -6.14 10.95
CA GLY A 65 -12.89 -4.70 10.67
C GLY A 65 -11.62 -4.34 9.92
N TYR A 66 -10.93 -5.30 9.29
CA TYR A 66 -9.74 -5.05 8.50
C TYR A 66 -8.63 -4.34 9.30
N ASP A 67 -7.83 -3.51 8.65
CA ASP A 67 -6.81 -2.64 9.26
C ASP A 67 -7.45 -1.57 10.18
N ALA A 68 -8.59 -1.00 9.79
CA ALA A 68 -9.34 -0.06 10.60
C ALA A 68 -9.72 -0.63 11.98
N GLY A 69 -10.17 -1.89 12.01
CA GLY A 69 -10.47 -2.60 13.26
C GLY A 69 -9.22 -2.85 14.09
N ALA A 70 -8.11 -3.22 13.46
CA ALA A 70 -6.84 -3.41 14.16
C ALA A 70 -6.35 -2.12 14.81
N TYR A 71 -6.40 -0.99 14.10
CA TYR A 71 -6.02 0.31 14.65
C TYR A 71 -6.93 0.73 15.79
N LYS A 72 -8.26 0.58 15.61
CA LYS A 72 -9.25 0.91 16.64
C LYS A 72 -8.97 0.17 17.94
N ASP A 73 -8.79 -1.14 17.89
CA ASP A 73 -8.61 -1.96 19.09
C ASP A 73 -7.34 -1.56 19.84
N VAL A 74 -6.22 -1.38 19.13
CA VAL A 74 -4.94 -0.99 19.74
C VAL A 74 -5.03 0.42 20.33
N LEU A 75 -5.58 1.38 19.58
CA LEU A 75 -5.69 2.77 20.04
C LEU A 75 -6.57 2.87 21.30
N LEU A 76 -7.73 2.20 21.31
CA LEU A 76 -8.63 2.22 22.48
C LEU A 76 -7.99 1.53 23.69
N GLN A 77 -7.27 0.43 23.51
CA GLN A 77 -6.55 -0.23 24.59
C GLN A 77 -5.44 0.67 25.14
N MET A 78 -4.62 1.26 24.28
CA MET A 78 -3.53 2.15 24.69
C MET A 78 -4.03 3.45 25.34
N ARG A 79 -5.22 3.96 24.90
CA ARG A 79 -5.91 5.09 25.58
C ARG A 79 -6.30 4.71 27.00
N LYS A 80 -6.94 3.55 27.18
CA LYS A 80 -7.37 3.04 28.51
C LYS A 80 -6.17 2.89 29.45
N ASP A 81 -5.04 2.39 28.93
CA ASP A 81 -3.84 2.15 29.70
C ASP A 81 -2.91 3.37 29.80
N ARG A 82 -3.33 4.52 29.27
CA ARG A 82 -2.60 5.78 29.23
C ARG A 82 -1.22 5.69 28.54
N GLN A 83 -1.05 4.72 27.68
CA GLN A 83 0.25 4.46 27.00
C GLN A 83 0.54 5.45 25.89
N LEU A 84 -0.46 6.15 25.35
CA LEU A 84 -0.30 7.15 24.29
C LEU A 84 0.32 8.45 24.78
N GLU A 85 0.28 8.74 26.08
CA GLU A 85 0.70 10.03 26.64
C GLU A 85 2.19 10.35 26.41
N LYS A 86 3.04 9.32 26.24
CA LYS A 86 4.48 9.47 25.98
C LYS A 86 4.85 9.81 24.54
N TYR A 87 3.90 9.66 23.59
CA TYR A 87 4.19 9.84 22.17
C TYR A 87 3.80 11.22 21.67
N GLU A 88 4.55 11.73 20.70
CA GLU A 88 4.28 12.98 19.99
C GLU A 88 3.59 12.74 18.65
N GLU A 89 3.80 11.58 18.08
CA GLU A 89 3.22 11.18 16.80
C GLU A 89 2.80 9.69 16.85
N VAL A 90 1.69 9.38 16.20
CA VAL A 90 1.19 8.01 15.98
C VAL A 90 1.18 7.75 14.48
N ILE A 91 1.73 6.61 14.06
CA ILE A 91 1.75 6.16 12.67
C ILE A 91 0.88 4.92 12.58
N LEU A 92 -0.15 4.98 11.74
CA LEU A 92 -0.97 3.83 11.35
C LEU A 92 -0.48 3.39 9.97
N LEU A 93 -0.06 2.12 9.83
CA LEU A 93 0.38 1.60 8.54
C LEU A 93 -0.03 0.14 8.37
N ASN A 94 -0.18 -0.29 7.12
CA ASN A 94 -0.59 -1.66 6.80
C ASN A 94 0.36 -2.35 5.80
N ASP A 95 0.07 -3.60 5.47
CA ASP A 95 0.88 -4.48 4.63
C ASP A 95 0.55 -4.40 3.13
N THR A 96 -0.07 -3.33 2.64
CA THR A 96 -0.50 -3.23 1.24
C THR A 96 0.52 -2.58 0.31
N PHE A 97 1.78 -2.47 0.73
CA PHE A 97 2.87 -1.90 -0.07
C PHE A 97 4.22 -2.59 0.16
N PHE A 98 5.08 -2.54 -0.85
CA PHE A 98 6.51 -2.81 -0.72
C PHE A 98 7.22 -1.53 -0.29
N GLY A 99 8.11 -1.61 0.71
CA GLY A 99 8.81 -0.45 1.22
C GLY A 99 9.71 -0.76 2.42
N PHE A 100 10.45 0.20 2.91
CA PHE A 100 10.56 1.53 2.31
C PHE A 100 11.65 1.54 1.24
N LEU A 101 11.32 2.09 0.05
CA LEU A 101 12.20 2.08 -1.12
C LEU A 101 13.33 3.10 -1.01
N TYR A 102 13.14 4.09 -0.15
CA TYR A 102 14.08 5.16 0.18
C TYR A 102 14.14 5.32 1.70
N SER A 103 15.22 5.94 2.19
CA SER A 103 15.26 6.41 3.59
C SER A 103 14.06 7.33 3.88
N LEU A 104 13.47 7.19 5.05
CA LEU A 104 12.39 8.07 5.50
C LEU A 104 12.90 9.40 6.09
N ASP A 105 14.19 9.68 6.05
CA ASP A 105 14.76 10.93 6.58
C ASP A 105 14.17 12.15 5.88
N GLU A 106 14.01 12.10 4.55
CA GLU A 106 13.40 13.21 3.80
C GLU A 106 11.92 13.40 4.18
N PHE A 107 11.18 12.29 4.32
CA PHE A 107 9.79 12.32 4.76
C PHE A 107 9.66 12.96 6.15
N PHE A 108 10.38 12.46 7.14
CA PHE A 108 10.29 12.99 8.49
C PHE A 108 10.85 14.43 8.62
N SER A 109 11.81 14.80 7.79
CA SER A 109 12.27 16.19 7.71
C SER A 109 11.19 17.13 7.17
N GLU A 110 10.45 16.70 6.14
CA GLU A 110 9.32 17.47 5.59
C GLU A 110 8.18 17.58 6.62
N VAL A 111 7.82 16.47 7.28
CA VAL A 111 6.86 16.46 8.38
C VAL A 111 7.26 17.43 9.49
N HIS A 112 8.54 17.43 9.89
CA HIS A 112 9.03 18.30 10.94
C HIS A 112 8.98 19.78 10.55
N ARG A 113 9.29 20.10 9.30
CA ARG A 113 9.31 21.48 8.79
C ARG A 113 7.91 22.10 8.69
N LYS A 114 6.86 21.32 8.43
CA LYS A 114 5.49 21.80 8.28
C LYS A 114 4.66 21.54 9.55
N GLU A 115 4.87 22.37 10.57
CA GLU A 115 4.25 22.18 11.88
C GLU A 115 2.72 22.37 11.89
N ASN A 116 2.19 23.10 10.92
CA ASN A 116 0.75 23.37 10.80
C ASN A 116 -0.08 22.16 10.28
N ILE A 117 0.57 21.10 9.78
CA ILE A 117 -0.13 19.90 9.30
C ILE A 117 -0.40 18.97 10.48
N ASP A 118 -1.64 18.50 10.62
CA ASP A 118 -2.09 17.63 11.72
C ASP A 118 -1.88 16.15 11.44
N PHE A 119 -2.11 15.75 10.19
CA PHE A 119 -1.91 14.37 9.77
C PHE A 119 -1.34 14.28 8.35
N TRP A 120 -0.53 13.25 8.13
CA TRP A 120 0.23 13.05 6.91
C TRP A 120 -0.02 11.69 6.33
N GLY A 121 -0.12 11.64 4.99
CA GLY A 121 0.02 10.40 4.25
C GLY A 121 1.26 10.39 3.38
N ILE A 122 1.52 9.25 2.75
CA ILE A 122 2.54 9.20 1.69
C ILE A 122 1.95 9.72 0.39
N THR A 123 0.71 9.34 0.07
CA THR A 123 -0.01 9.83 -1.11
C THR A 123 -1.46 10.16 -0.80
N LYS A 124 -2.05 10.93 -1.68
CA LYS A 124 -3.48 11.20 -1.74
C LYS A 124 -4.13 10.38 -2.85
N HIS A 125 -5.42 10.17 -2.73
CA HIS A 125 -6.31 9.83 -3.82
C HIS A 125 -7.11 11.07 -4.19
N PRO A 126 -7.18 11.46 -5.46
CA PRO A 126 -8.01 12.59 -5.88
C PRO A 126 -9.49 12.31 -5.64
N GLU A 127 -10.30 13.35 -5.72
CA GLU A 127 -11.75 13.21 -5.66
C GLU A 127 -12.28 12.33 -6.78
N GLY A 128 -13.43 11.70 -6.57
CA GLY A 128 -14.00 10.78 -7.54
C GLY A 128 -15.35 10.22 -7.12
N GLU A 129 -15.76 9.18 -7.83
CA GLU A 129 -16.96 8.39 -7.53
C GLU A 129 -16.56 6.93 -7.28
N ASP A 130 -17.22 6.30 -6.31
CA ASP A 130 -17.10 4.87 -6.08
C ASP A 130 -17.83 4.05 -7.17
N THR A 131 -17.74 2.74 -7.10
CA THR A 131 -18.41 1.85 -8.07
C THR A 131 -19.94 1.90 -8.01
N ALA A 132 -20.52 2.51 -6.98
CA ALA A 132 -21.95 2.72 -6.83
C ALA A 132 -22.39 4.13 -7.26
N GLY A 133 -21.44 4.99 -7.69
CA GLY A 133 -21.69 6.38 -8.10
C GLY A 133 -21.75 7.36 -6.92
N ASN A 134 -21.32 6.97 -5.73
CA ASN A 134 -21.23 7.89 -4.61
C ASN A 134 -19.97 8.73 -4.71
N TRP A 135 -20.12 10.04 -4.62
CA TRP A 135 -19.02 10.99 -4.62
C TRP A 135 -18.17 10.89 -3.36
N TYR A 136 -16.85 11.03 -3.52
CA TYR A 136 -15.92 11.22 -2.41
C TYR A 136 -14.92 12.34 -2.72
N ASN A 137 -14.53 13.08 -1.67
CA ASN A 137 -13.51 14.11 -1.78
C ASN A 137 -12.10 13.52 -1.80
N GLU A 138 -11.13 14.33 -2.23
CA GLU A 138 -9.70 14.02 -2.08
C GLU A 138 -9.40 13.60 -0.64
N HIS A 139 -8.69 12.49 -0.49
CA HIS A 139 -8.35 11.91 0.81
C HIS A 139 -6.94 11.33 0.83
N ILE A 140 -6.38 11.21 2.03
CA ILE A 140 -5.12 10.53 2.27
C ILE A 140 -5.37 9.02 2.20
N GLN A 141 -4.52 8.30 1.48
CA GLN A 141 -4.62 6.84 1.41
C GLN A 141 -4.17 6.21 2.73
N SER A 142 -5.01 5.33 3.28
CA SER A 142 -4.91 4.82 4.66
C SER A 142 -3.76 3.85 4.92
N TYR A 143 -3.04 3.42 3.90
CA TYR A 143 -1.92 2.49 4.08
C TYR A 143 -0.75 3.05 4.90
N PHE A 144 -0.68 4.37 5.06
CA PHE A 144 0.25 5.07 5.93
C PHE A 144 -0.35 6.42 6.35
N ILE A 145 -0.62 6.60 7.63
CA ILE A 145 -1.11 7.86 8.20
C ILE A 145 -0.28 8.18 9.44
N LEU A 146 0.45 9.31 9.41
CA LEU A 146 1.09 9.87 10.59
C LEU A 146 0.17 10.93 11.19
N ILE A 147 -0.06 10.88 12.50
CA ILE A 147 -1.00 11.73 13.23
C ILE A 147 -0.24 12.41 14.37
N ARG A 148 -0.34 13.73 14.46
CA ARG A 148 0.32 14.50 15.51
C ARG A 148 -0.44 14.49 16.82
N ARG A 149 0.29 14.69 17.92
CA ARG A 149 -0.20 14.69 19.30
C ARG A 149 -1.43 15.57 19.48
N ARG A 150 -1.41 16.83 18.96
CA ARG A 150 -2.54 17.74 19.09
C ARG A 150 -3.86 17.18 18.52
N MET A 151 -3.77 16.32 17.49
CA MET A 151 -4.93 15.65 16.90
C MET A 151 -5.31 14.41 17.71
N PHE A 152 -4.39 13.47 17.98
CA PHE A 152 -4.77 12.22 18.63
C PHE A 152 -5.10 12.37 20.13
N GLN A 153 -4.84 13.52 20.73
CA GLN A 153 -5.31 13.84 22.09
C GLN A 153 -6.66 14.56 22.11
N SER A 154 -7.21 14.95 20.97
CA SER A 154 -8.48 15.67 20.88
C SER A 154 -9.71 14.78 21.12
N GLU A 155 -10.80 15.39 21.53
CA GLU A 155 -12.11 14.72 21.64
C GLU A 155 -12.60 14.28 20.25
N ASP A 156 -12.33 15.04 19.20
CA ASP A 156 -12.69 14.68 17.83
C ASP A 156 -12.03 13.38 17.40
N PHE A 157 -10.73 13.18 17.71
CA PHE A 157 -10.03 11.96 17.38
C PHE A 157 -10.68 10.73 18.04
N TRP A 158 -11.00 10.84 19.31
CA TRP A 158 -11.64 9.76 20.03
C TRP A 158 -13.08 9.57 19.62
N GLY A 159 -13.80 10.65 19.32
CA GLY A 159 -15.14 10.57 18.76
C GLY A 159 -15.19 9.78 17.45
N PHE A 160 -14.21 9.99 16.56
CA PHE A 160 -14.08 9.21 15.34
C PHE A 160 -13.88 7.71 15.63
N TRP A 161 -12.89 7.38 16.46
CA TRP A 161 -12.56 5.97 16.73
C TRP A 161 -13.66 5.27 17.58
N ASP A 162 -14.25 5.94 18.54
CA ASP A 162 -15.38 5.39 19.32
C ASP A 162 -16.58 5.11 18.40
N GLY A 163 -16.88 6.01 17.47
CA GLY A 163 -17.99 5.91 16.53
C GLY A 163 -17.77 4.96 15.35
N LEU A 164 -16.52 4.63 15.01
CA LEU A 164 -16.20 3.78 13.87
C LEU A 164 -16.78 2.37 14.06
N GLN A 165 -17.71 2.00 13.17
CA GLN A 165 -18.19 0.61 13.11
C GLN A 165 -17.14 -0.25 12.38
N TYR A 166 -16.96 -1.50 12.85
CA TYR A 166 -16.04 -2.43 12.17
C TYR A 166 -16.49 -2.71 10.74
N PRO A 167 -15.69 -2.34 9.73
CA PRO A 167 -16.01 -2.66 8.34
C PRO A 167 -16.19 -4.16 8.14
N ARG A 168 -17.21 -4.56 7.37
CA ARG A 168 -17.54 -5.96 7.06
C ARG A 168 -17.07 -6.38 5.66
N SER A 169 -16.67 -5.40 4.85
CA SER A 169 -16.17 -5.61 3.49
C SER A 169 -15.02 -4.65 3.19
N PHE A 170 -14.26 -4.95 2.13
CA PHE A 170 -13.23 -4.05 1.65
C PHE A 170 -13.80 -2.67 1.26
N GLN A 171 -14.97 -2.63 0.63
CA GLN A 171 -15.64 -1.40 0.23
C GLN A 171 -16.03 -0.57 1.46
N GLU A 172 -16.54 -1.22 2.52
CA GLU A 172 -16.82 -0.54 3.78
C GLU A 172 -15.53 -0.02 4.46
N ALA A 173 -14.42 -0.75 4.40
CA ALA A 173 -13.15 -0.28 4.94
C ALA A 173 -12.66 0.98 4.20
N VAL A 174 -12.78 1.02 2.88
CA VAL A 174 -12.45 2.22 2.09
C VAL A 174 -13.39 3.37 2.43
N ALA A 175 -14.72 3.15 2.40
CA ALA A 175 -15.70 4.21 2.62
C ALA A 175 -15.69 4.73 4.07
N ASN A 176 -15.75 3.83 5.06
CA ASN A 176 -15.97 4.19 6.46
C ASN A 176 -14.68 4.52 7.23
N PHE A 177 -13.50 4.16 6.66
CA PHE A 177 -12.23 4.50 7.26
C PHE A 177 -11.38 5.38 6.34
N GLU A 178 -10.91 4.92 5.19
CA GLU A 178 -9.97 5.67 4.36
C GLU A 178 -10.52 7.04 3.93
N ILE A 179 -11.70 7.04 3.32
CA ILE A 179 -12.35 8.28 2.85
C ILE A 179 -12.88 9.07 4.04
N ALA A 180 -13.61 8.41 4.95
CA ALA A 180 -14.25 9.07 6.07
C ALA A 180 -13.26 9.72 7.05
N PHE A 181 -12.08 9.14 7.27
CA PHE A 181 -11.04 9.70 8.13
C PHE A 181 -10.64 11.10 7.65
N SER A 182 -10.24 11.21 6.38
CA SER A 182 -9.84 12.50 5.83
C SER A 182 -10.98 13.53 5.81
N ALA A 183 -12.19 13.10 5.45
CA ALA A 183 -13.37 13.98 5.40
C ALA A 183 -13.73 14.51 6.79
N TYR A 184 -13.86 13.62 7.77
CA TYR A 184 -14.21 13.95 9.14
C TYR A 184 -13.25 14.97 9.77
N PHE A 185 -11.94 14.72 9.67
CA PHE A 185 -10.97 15.61 10.29
C PHE A 185 -10.81 16.94 9.55
N LYS A 186 -10.94 16.96 8.22
CA LYS A 186 -11.00 18.22 7.46
C LYS A 186 -12.20 19.07 7.86
N GLU A 187 -13.38 18.46 8.05
CA GLU A 187 -14.59 19.15 8.53
C GLU A 187 -14.41 19.77 9.94
N LYS A 188 -13.64 19.11 10.80
CA LYS A 188 -13.27 19.61 12.14
C LYS A 188 -12.14 20.65 12.10
N GLY A 189 -11.63 21.02 10.92
CA GLY A 189 -10.59 22.04 10.77
C GLY A 189 -9.16 21.53 10.89
N TYR A 190 -8.93 20.21 10.96
CA TYR A 190 -7.59 19.63 10.92
C TYR A 190 -7.04 19.65 9.49
N ILE A 191 -5.73 19.87 9.37
CA ILE A 191 -5.04 19.98 8.10
C ILE A 191 -4.30 18.68 7.81
N GLY A 192 -4.68 18.02 6.70
CA GLY A 192 -3.97 16.85 6.17
C GLY A 192 -3.16 17.19 4.93
N ASP A 193 -1.98 16.57 4.77
CA ASP A 193 -1.15 16.68 3.56
C ASP A 193 -0.51 15.34 3.21
N ALA A 194 0.03 15.21 2.01
CA ALA A 194 0.76 14.03 1.57
C ALA A 194 2.17 14.38 1.10
N TYR A 195 3.10 13.47 1.37
CA TYR A 195 4.51 13.64 1.02
C TYR A 195 4.73 13.67 -0.49
N CYS A 196 4.20 12.68 -1.19
CA CYS A 196 4.29 12.59 -2.64
C CYS A 196 3.20 13.45 -3.28
N ASN A 197 3.63 14.37 -4.13
CA ASN A 197 2.78 15.26 -4.88
C ASN A 197 3.19 15.20 -6.35
N LEU A 198 2.30 14.67 -7.20
CA LEU A 198 2.53 14.56 -8.64
C LEU A 198 2.64 15.92 -9.33
N GLY A 199 1.99 16.95 -8.80
CA GLY A 199 2.11 18.32 -9.30
C GLY A 199 3.54 18.86 -9.25
N LYS A 200 4.34 18.48 -8.25
CA LYS A 200 5.76 18.86 -8.15
C LYS A 200 6.63 18.31 -9.29
N ILE A 201 6.16 17.26 -9.96
CA ILE A 201 6.84 16.64 -11.11
C ILE A 201 6.11 16.89 -12.44
N GLY A 202 5.18 17.83 -12.46
CA GLY A 202 4.46 18.28 -13.67
C GLY A 202 3.36 17.33 -14.15
N ILE A 203 2.86 16.45 -13.28
CA ILE A 203 1.74 15.55 -13.56
C ILE A 203 0.51 16.09 -12.84
N GLU A 204 -0.53 16.39 -13.60
CA GLU A 204 -1.83 16.78 -13.07
C GLU A 204 -2.59 15.53 -12.60
N GLU A 205 -3.03 15.57 -11.33
CA GLU A 205 -3.90 14.54 -10.78
C GLU A 205 -5.30 14.71 -11.35
N LYS A 206 -5.83 13.68 -11.99
CA LYS A 206 -7.15 13.73 -12.61
C LYS A 206 -8.17 13.05 -11.73
N TYR A 207 -9.39 13.54 -11.86
CA TYR A 207 -10.59 12.98 -11.29
C TYR A 207 -10.63 11.44 -11.41
N ASN A 208 -10.89 10.78 -10.29
CA ASN A 208 -11.07 9.33 -10.21
C ASN A 208 -9.87 8.45 -10.66
N GLU A 209 -8.68 9.03 -10.80
CA GLU A 209 -7.46 8.30 -11.18
C GLU A 209 -6.64 7.94 -9.94
N ASN A 210 -6.44 6.65 -9.68
CA ASN A 210 -5.52 6.23 -8.62
C ASN A 210 -4.07 6.38 -9.09
N PRO A 211 -3.27 7.29 -8.49
CA PRO A 211 -1.92 7.59 -8.95
C PRO A 211 -1.00 6.37 -9.03
N TYR A 212 -1.14 5.43 -8.09
CA TYR A 212 -0.32 4.21 -8.09
C TYR A 212 -0.61 3.27 -9.25
N MET A 213 -1.84 3.29 -9.76
CA MET A 213 -2.23 2.42 -10.86
C MET A 213 -1.82 2.98 -12.21
N ILE A 214 -1.64 4.31 -12.28
CA ILE A 214 -1.44 5.05 -13.54
C ILE A 214 0.00 5.55 -13.69
N TYR A 215 0.63 5.99 -12.60
CA TYR A 215 1.97 6.62 -12.61
C TYR A 215 2.99 5.94 -11.69
N PRO A 216 3.10 4.59 -11.64
CA PRO A 216 3.98 3.91 -10.67
C PRO A 216 5.45 4.29 -10.84
N TYR A 217 5.92 4.44 -12.09
CA TYR A 217 7.28 4.87 -12.37
C TYR A 217 7.54 6.31 -11.91
N ASP A 218 6.64 7.23 -12.24
CA ASP A 218 6.81 8.64 -11.91
C ASP A 218 6.76 8.87 -10.40
N LEU A 219 5.87 8.19 -9.69
CA LEU A 219 5.81 8.21 -8.23
C LEU A 219 7.12 7.71 -7.61
N VAL A 220 7.56 6.50 -7.98
CA VAL A 220 8.76 5.91 -7.38
C VAL A 220 10.02 6.66 -7.80
N CYS A 221 10.22 6.90 -9.09
CA CYS A 221 11.51 7.34 -9.61
C CYS A 221 11.68 8.86 -9.65
N LYS A 222 10.59 9.63 -9.86
CA LYS A 222 10.66 11.09 -9.96
C LYS A 222 10.17 11.79 -8.69
N ALA A 223 9.02 11.37 -8.14
CA ALA A 223 8.51 11.93 -6.89
C ALA A 223 9.17 11.31 -5.64
N ARG A 224 10.07 10.33 -5.80
CA ARG A 224 10.76 9.62 -4.71
C ARG A 224 9.81 9.02 -3.69
N CYS A 225 8.67 8.50 -4.17
CA CYS A 225 7.70 7.83 -3.32
C CYS A 225 8.37 6.64 -2.61
N PRO A 226 8.37 6.59 -1.27
CA PRO A 226 9.08 5.55 -0.53
C PRO A 226 8.39 4.18 -0.57
N VAL A 227 7.30 4.05 -1.32
CA VAL A 227 6.52 2.81 -1.38
C VAL A 227 6.07 2.49 -2.80
N LEU A 228 5.91 1.19 -3.09
CA LEU A 228 5.23 0.67 -4.26
C LEU A 228 4.05 -0.19 -3.80
N LYS A 229 2.83 0.11 -4.25
CA LYS A 229 1.65 -0.65 -3.81
C LYS A 229 1.73 -2.11 -4.26
N VAL A 230 1.41 -3.04 -3.33
CA VAL A 230 1.38 -4.47 -3.65
C VAL A 230 0.43 -4.78 -4.81
N LYS A 231 -0.70 -4.09 -4.89
CA LYS A 231 -1.65 -4.23 -6.02
C LYS A 231 -1.04 -3.87 -7.38
N SER A 232 0.01 -3.05 -7.43
CA SER A 232 0.64 -2.66 -8.70
C SER A 232 1.26 -3.84 -9.44
N VAL A 233 1.62 -4.92 -8.74
CA VAL A 233 2.16 -6.14 -9.36
C VAL A 233 1.08 -7.16 -9.74
N TYR A 234 -0.21 -6.83 -9.58
CA TYR A 234 -1.31 -7.70 -10.03
C TYR A 234 -1.76 -7.34 -11.43
N LEU A 235 -1.91 -8.36 -12.28
CA LEU A 235 -2.37 -8.20 -13.66
C LEU A 235 -3.69 -7.44 -13.79
N GLU A 236 -4.54 -7.57 -12.79
CA GLU A 236 -5.89 -7.03 -12.78
C GLU A 236 -5.96 -5.57 -12.31
N ALA A 237 -4.97 -5.13 -11.54
CA ALA A 237 -5.06 -3.88 -10.80
C ALA A 237 -4.36 -2.69 -11.45
N THR A 238 -3.18 -2.87 -12.06
CA THR A 238 -2.45 -1.73 -12.65
C THR A 238 -2.85 -1.44 -14.08
N ASP A 239 -2.88 -0.17 -14.43
CA ASP A 239 -3.05 0.30 -15.80
C ASP A 239 -1.71 0.54 -16.51
N ASP A 240 -0.61 0.67 -15.76
CA ASP A 240 0.75 0.87 -16.27
C ASP A 240 1.75 -0.17 -15.74
N ILE A 241 1.67 -1.38 -16.28
CA ILE A 241 2.61 -2.45 -15.95
C ILE A 241 4.05 -2.10 -16.34
N GLU A 242 4.22 -1.42 -17.48
CA GLU A 242 5.53 -0.99 -17.93
C GLU A 242 6.18 -0.06 -16.90
N GLY A 243 5.43 0.89 -16.38
CA GLY A 243 5.88 1.77 -15.32
C GLY A 243 6.29 1.03 -14.06
N VAL A 244 5.55 -0.02 -13.67
CA VAL A 244 5.91 -0.88 -12.51
C VAL A 244 7.26 -1.55 -12.71
N PHE A 245 7.48 -2.23 -13.85
CA PHE A 245 8.75 -2.92 -14.11
C PHE A 245 9.91 -1.94 -14.30
N ARG A 246 9.68 -0.79 -14.91
CA ARG A 246 10.68 0.27 -14.99
C ARG A 246 11.05 0.81 -13.61
N ALA A 247 10.09 0.94 -12.69
CA ALA A 247 10.35 1.33 -11.31
C ALA A 247 11.18 0.26 -10.59
N ILE A 248 10.82 -1.02 -10.69
CA ILE A 248 11.59 -2.14 -10.11
C ILE A 248 13.03 -2.15 -10.66
N GLY A 249 13.20 -2.06 -11.98
CA GLY A 249 14.52 -2.00 -12.60
C GLY A 249 15.34 -0.76 -12.23
N PHE A 250 14.69 0.37 -11.96
CA PHE A 250 15.34 1.56 -11.43
C PHE A 250 15.87 1.31 -10.01
N LEU A 251 15.03 0.77 -9.12
CA LEU A 251 15.42 0.46 -7.73
C LEU A 251 16.61 -0.50 -7.69
N GLU A 252 16.60 -1.53 -8.52
CA GLU A 252 17.67 -2.52 -8.64
C GLU A 252 18.98 -1.90 -9.10
N ARG A 253 18.97 -1.17 -10.22
CA ARG A 253 20.18 -0.52 -10.77
C ARG A 253 20.83 0.48 -9.81
N HIS A 254 20.06 1.10 -8.92
CA HIS A 254 20.56 2.07 -7.95
C HIS A 254 20.79 1.47 -6.56
N GLY A 255 20.56 0.18 -6.35
CA GLY A 255 20.72 -0.48 -5.06
C GLY A 255 19.84 0.10 -3.95
N LEU A 256 18.66 0.62 -4.31
CA LEU A 256 17.79 1.33 -3.37
C LEU A 256 16.90 0.39 -2.56
N TYR A 257 16.56 -0.75 -3.11
CA TYR A 257 15.70 -1.74 -2.47
C TYR A 257 16.05 -3.15 -2.96
N ASP A 258 15.93 -4.15 -2.09
CA ASP A 258 16.07 -5.55 -2.48
C ASP A 258 14.85 -6.00 -3.30
N THR A 259 14.97 -5.87 -4.62
CA THR A 259 13.89 -6.19 -5.56
C THR A 259 13.56 -7.67 -5.64
N ASP A 260 14.42 -8.56 -5.14
CA ASP A 260 14.13 -9.99 -5.07
C ASP A 260 12.96 -10.28 -4.13
N ILE A 261 12.74 -9.44 -3.12
CA ILE A 261 11.57 -9.51 -2.25
C ILE A 261 10.27 -9.34 -3.05
N ILE A 262 10.24 -8.39 -3.98
CA ILE A 262 9.09 -8.17 -4.87
C ILE A 262 8.90 -9.38 -5.79
N ARG A 263 9.99 -9.88 -6.40
CA ARG A 263 9.96 -11.03 -7.28
C ARG A 263 9.53 -12.31 -6.54
N GLN A 264 10.00 -12.53 -5.32
CA GLN A 264 9.58 -13.65 -4.49
C GLN A 264 8.09 -13.59 -4.17
N TYR A 265 7.58 -12.40 -3.83
CA TYR A 265 6.15 -12.21 -3.61
C TYR A 265 5.35 -12.52 -4.87
N MET A 266 5.76 -12.01 -6.02
CA MET A 266 5.11 -12.28 -7.31
C MET A 266 5.10 -13.79 -7.63
N ARG A 267 6.21 -14.51 -7.38
CA ARG A 267 6.27 -15.98 -7.57
C ARG A 267 5.34 -16.73 -6.62
N GLY A 268 5.23 -16.28 -5.36
CA GLY A 268 4.32 -16.86 -4.38
C GLY A 268 2.82 -16.70 -4.75
N LEU A 269 2.50 -15.73 -5.63
CA LEU A 269 1.14 -15.58 -6.16
C LEU A 269 0.82 -16.59 -7.28
N CYS A 270 1.83 -17.18 -7.90
CA CYS A 270 1.65 -18.23 -8.92
C CYS A 270 1.05 -19.46 -8.25
N GLY A 271 -0.18 -19.81 -8.59
CA GLY A 271 -0.91 -20.93 -7.99
C GLY A 271 -2.02 -20.55 -7.00
N SER A 272 -2.18 -19.27 -6.64
CA SER A 272 -3.36 -18.85 -5.89
C SER A 272 -4.53 -18.62 -6.85
N GLU A 273 -5.69 -19.23 -6.57
CA GLU A 273 -6.90 -19.05 -7.40
C GLU A 273 -7.42 -17.61 -7.38
N ASP A 274 -7.16 -16.87 -6.32
CA ASP A 274 -7.72 -15.53 -6.08
C ASP A 274 -6.88 -14.37 -6.63
N ARG A 275 -5.63 -14.62 -7.07
CA ARG A 275 -4.73 -13.56 -7.52
C ARG A 275 -3.81 -14.08 -8.61
N LYS A 276 -3.94 -13.53 -9.81
CA LYS A 276 -3.05 -13.86 -10.93
C LYS A 276 -1.91 -12.84 -11.01
N PRO A 277 -0.66 -13.25 -10.71
CA PRO A 277 0.49 -12.39 -10.91
C PRO A 277 0.73 -12.16 -12.40
N TYR A 278 1.55 -11.16 -12.70
CA TYR A 278 2.24 -11.16 -13.98
C TYR A 278 3.13 -12.40 -14.03
N PHE A 279 3.04 -13.14 -15.10
CA PHE A 279 3.66 -14.44 -15.32
C PHE A 279 5.09 -14.55 -14.80
N ASP A 280 5.45 -15.73 -14.32
CA ASP A 280 6.84 -16.06 -14.02
C ASP A 280 7.67 -15.91 -15.30
N ILE A 281 8.65 -15.01 -15.26
CA ILE A 281 9.56 -14.75 -16.39
C ILE A 281 10.25 -16.05 -16.82
N GLN A 282 10.60 -16.93 -15.88
CA GLN A 282 11.29 -18.20 -16.19
C GLN A 282 10.37 -19.18 -16.93
N GLU A 283 9.09 -19.22 -16.59
CA GLU A 283 8.09 -20.00 -17.33
C GLU A 283 7.89 -19.44 -18.75
N LEU A 284 7.84 -18.11 -18.88
CA LEU A 284 7.72 -17.44 -20.17
C LEU A 284 8.96 -17.60 -21.04
N GLU A 285 10.16 -17.52 -20.47
CA GLU A 285 11.41 -17.77 -21.19
C GLU A 285 11.49 -19.23 -21.65
N GLY A 286 11.12 -20.18 -20.81
CA GLY A 286 11.00 -21.59 -21.18
C GLY A 286 9.99 -21.83 -22.29
N PHE A 287 8.87 -21.12 -22.26
CA PHE A 287 7.84 -21.21 -23.31
C PHE A 287 8.32 -20.54 -24.60
N TYR A 288 8.87 -19.32 -24.53
CA TYR A 288 9.36 -18.58 -25.70
C TYR A 288 10.50 -19.29 -26.43
N ASN A 289 11.47 -19.83 -25.70
CA ASN A 289 12.58 -20.58 -26.28
C ASN A 289 12.15 -21.87 -26.99
N LYS A 290 10.95 -22.36 -26.66
CA LYS A 290 10.38 -23.56 -27.27
C LYS A 290 9.58 -23.29 -28.55
N TYR A 291 9.07 -22.08 -28.74
CA TYR A 291 8.16 -21.73 -29.83
C TYR A 291 8.65 -20.51 -30.62
N HIS A 292 8.58 -20.59 -31.95
CA HIS A 292 9.02 -19.50 -32.83
C HIS A 292 7.95 -18.43 -33.10
N LYS A 293 6.71 -18.65 -32.66
CA LYS A 293 5.61 -17.71 -32.84
C LYS A 293 4.73 -17.67 -31.61
N ILE A 294 4.42 -16.46 -31.17
CA ILE A 294 3.58 -16.21 -29.99
C ILE A 294 2.34 -15.45 -30.41
N TYR A 295 1.19 -16.01 -30.04
CA TYR A 295 -0.12 -15.42 -30.24
C TYR A 295 -0.79 -15.15 -28.89
N ILE A 296 -1.44 -14.01 -28.75
CA ILE A 296 -2.26 -13.70 -27.57
C ILE A 296 -3.71 -13.90 -27.95
N TYR A 297 -4.42 -14.77 -27.22
CA TYR A 297 -5.85 -14.91 -27.37
C TYR A 297 -6.58 -13.79 -26.62
N GLY A 298 -7.39 -13.01 -27.38
CA GLY A 298 -8.09 -11.85 -26.86
C GLY A 298 -7.33 -10.52 -27.04
N ASN A 299 -8.00 -9.52 -27.60
CA ASN A 299 -7.47 -8.17 -27.85
C ASN A 299 -8.10 -7.13 -26.89
N GLY A 300 -8.60 -7.57 -25.74
CA GLY A 300 -9.11 -6.73 -24.66
C GLY A 300 -8.00 -6.13 -23.80
N LYS A 301 -8.39 -5.52 -22.68
CA LYS A 301 -7.47 -4.88 -21.70
C LYS A 301 -6.32 -5.82 -21.31
N TYR A 302 -6.60 -7.05 -20.97
CA TYR A 302 -5.58 -8.04 -20.54
C TYR A 302 -4.63 -8.47 -21.67
N GLY A 303 -5.16 -8.73 -22.88
CA GLY A 303 -4.31 -9.09 -24.03
C GLY A 303 -3.34 -7.96 -24.40
N LYS A 304 -3.80 -6.71 -24.37
CA LYS A 304 -2.95 -5.54 -24.61
C LYS A 304 -1.87 -5.36 -23.54
N ARG A 305 -2.21 -5.58 -22.26
CA ARG A 305 -1.24 -5.56 -21.15
C ARG A 305 -0.20 -6.66 -21.31
N MET A 306 -0.65 -7.88 -21.65
CA MET A 306 0.25 -9.00 -21.90
C MET A 306 1.21 -8.70 -23.04
N LYS A 307 0.75 -8.13 -24.14
CA LYS A 307 1.62 -7.73 -25.26
C LYS A 307 2.69 -6.73 -24.84
N LYS A 308 2.32 -5.71 -24.05
CA LYS A 308 3.28 -4.76 -23.49
C LYS A 308 4.31 -5.46 -22.60
N TYR A 309 3.85 -6.33 -21.72
CA TYR A 309 4.72 -7.08 -20.82
C TYR A 309 5.72 -7.95 -21.58
N LEU A 310 5.29 -8.75 -22.55
CA LEU A 310 6.14 -9.58 -23.38
C LEU A 310 7.17 -8.74 -24.14
N LYS A 311 6.77 -7.63 -24.73
CA LYS A 311 7.68 -6.70 -25.41
C LYS A 311 8.77 -6.16 -24.48
N MET A 312 8.47 -5.87 -23.21
CA MET A 312 9.47 -5.42 -22.23
C MET A 312 10.51 -6.50 -21.92
N GLN A 313 10.12 -7.78 -22.04
CA GLN A 313 11.01 -8.92 -21.88
C GLN A 313 11.77 -9.26 -23.18
N GLY A 314 11.67 -8.41 -24.20
CA GLY A 314 12.29 -8.67 -25.51
C GLY A 314 11.56 -9.71 -26.36
N ILE A 315 10.33 -10.09 -25.97
CA ILE A 315 9.53 -11.10 -26.63
C ILE A 315 8.54 -10.43 -27.59
N GLU A 316 8.67 -10.69 -28.87
CA GLU A 316 7.73 -10.18 -29.86
C GLU A 316 6.48 -11.07 -29.97
N VAL A 317 5.33 -10.42 -30.02
CA VAL A 317 4.02 -11.08 -30.21
C VAL A 317 3.60 -10.90 -31.66
N ASP A 318 3.46 -12.00 -32.37
CA ASP A 318 3.10 -12.00 -33.79
C ASP A 318 1.73 -11.39 -34.04
N LYS A 319 0.71 -11.80 -33.31
CA LYS A 319 -0.64 -11.23 -33.43
C LYS A 319 -1.57 -11.59 -32.29
N PHE A 320 -2.67 -10.85 -32.22
CA PHE A 320 -3.83 -11.24 -31.43
C PHE A 320 -4.73 -12.23 -32.17
N VAL A 321 -5.23 -13.21 -31.45
CA VAL A 321 -6.28 -14.12 -31.92
C VAL A 321 -7.56 -13.78 -31.17
N VAL A 322 -8.65 -13.54 -31.88
CA VAL A 322 -9.95 -13.24 -31.31
C VAL A 322 -11.00 -14.21 -31.86
N SER A 323 -11.93 -14.64 -31.01
CA SER A 323 -13.09 -15.38 -31.49
C SER A 323 -14.01 -14.44 -32.26
N HIS A 324 -14.30 -14.72 -33.52
CA HIS A 324 -15.40 -14.05 -34.18
C HIS A 324 -16.71 -14.54 -33.54
N LYS A 325 -17.49 -13.63 -32.98
CA LYS A 325 -18.92 -13.89 -32.81
C LYS A 325 -19.46 -13.97 -34.22
N ILE A 326 -19.86 -15.16 -34.64
CA ILE A 326 -20.77 -15.32 -35.78
C ILE A 326 -22.06 -14.65 -35.35
N ALA A 327 -22.46 -13.59 -36.08
CA ALA A 327 -23.68 -12.84 -35.84
C ALA A 327 -24.92 -13.73 -36.02
#